data_f0857ddfb53ad0c9608f5cbb66ff60f8
#
_entry.id   f0857ddfb53ad0c9608f5cbb66ff60f8
#
_cell.length_a   1.000
_cell.length_b   1.000
_cell.length_c   1.000
_cell.angle_alpha   90.00
_cell.angle_beta   90.00
_cell.angle_gamma   90.00
#
_symmetry.space_group_name_H-M   'P 1'
#
loop_
_entity.id
_entity.type
_entity.pdbx_description
1 polymer ?
#
loop_
_entity_poly.entity_id
_entity_poly.type
_entity_poly.pdbx_seq_one_letter_code
_entity_poly.pdbx_strand_id
1 'polypeptide(L)'
;GIGNKTLIALHTLAQQVKQSPGDLLVALGQDQKSVPGSEGLGRGLPALVRFGDMLAGWQAQINELSPLGLMDCILNDTDYHAYLDDGSEEGQERWDNIMELRRLAAEFAEQGLNAFLEQVALVSDQDTLDSSGNAATLLTLHAAKGLEFPVVFVVGLAEGTLPHSRSFEDPEAMAEERRLLYVGITRAK
;
A
#
# COMPACT_ATOMS: atom_id res chain seq x y z
N GLY A 1 -17.79 -4.23 -5.00
CA GLY A 1 -17.92 -3.15 -5.49
C GLY A 1 -18.02 -1.78 -4.84
N ILE A 2 -16.92 -1.26 -4.26
CA ILE A 2 -16.85 0.14 -3.81
C ILE A 2 -16.13 0.94 -4.89
N GLY A 3 -16.87 1.75 -5.65
CA GLY A 3 -16.31 2.58 -6.72
C GLY A 3 -16.04 4.03 -6.25
N ASN A 4 -15.36 4.84 -7.10
CA ASN A 4 -14.95 6.20 -6.76
C ASN A 4 -16.10 7.09 -6.26
N LYS A 5 -17.30 6.99 -6.84
CA LYS A 5 -18.47 7.77 -6.36
C LYS A 5 -18.84 7.43 -4.92
N THR A 6 -18.76 6.15 -4.56
CA THR A 6 -19.04 5.70 -3.19
C THR A 6 -17.97 6.17 -2.21
N LEU A 7 -16.69 6.16 -2.63
CA LEU A 7 -15.59 6.69 -1.81
C LEU A 7 -15.75 8.20 -1.57
N ILE A 8 -16.08 8.99 -2.60
CA ILE A 8 -16.33 10.42 -2.46
C ILE A 8 -17.49 10.67 -1.49
N ALA A 9 -18.60 9.92 -1.63
CA ALA A 9 -19.74 10.05 -0.72
C ALA A 9 -19.38 9.69 0.73
N LEU A 10 -18.58 8.62 0.93
CA LEU A 10 -18.06 8.24 2.24
C LEU A 10 -17.20 9.35 2.87
N HIS A 11 -16.25 9.91 2.12
CA HIS A 11 -15.42 11.01 2.60
C HIS A 11 -16.23 12.26 2.94
N THR A 12 -17.23 12.59 2.10
CA THR A 12 -18.12 13.73 2.36
C THR A 12 -18.91 13.53 3.64
N LEU A 13 -19.48 12.33 3.84
CA LEU A 13 -20.22 12.01 5.06
C LEU A 13 -19.29 12.03 6.29
N ALA A 14 -18.08 11.48 6.20
CA ALA A 14 -17.10 11.48 7.27
C ALA A 14 -16.76 12.91 7.74
N GLN A 15 -16.58 13.84 6.80
CA GLN A 15 -16.37 15.26 7.10
C GLN A 15 -17.59 15.89 7.79
N GLN A 16 -18.80 15.58 7.36
CA GLN A 16 -20.05 16.11 7.95
C GLN A 16 -20.22 15.65 9.40
N VAL A 17 -19.94 14.37 9.68
CA VAL A 17 -20.04 13.80 11.04
C VAL A 17 -18.76 14.00 11.87
N LYS A 18 -17.72 14.63 11.32
CA LYS A 18 -16.43 14.90 11.96
C LYS A 18 -15.72 13.66 12.47
N GLN A 19 -15.77 12.59 11.70
CA GLN A 19 -15.07 11.33 11.95
C GLN A 19 -14.05 11.05 10.84
N SER A 20 -13.08 10.16 11.12
CA SER A 20 -12.25 9.63 10.04
C SER A 20 -13.08 8.68 9.16
N PRO A 21 -12.75 8.52 7.86
CA PRO A 21 -13.43 7.53 7.01
C PRO A 21 -13.35 6.10 7.55
N GLY A 22 -12.27 5.75 8.26
CA GLY A 22 -12.10 4.44 8.91
C GLY A 22 -13.06 4.25 10.07
N ASP A 23 -13.17 5.23 10.98
CA ASP A 23 -14.08 5.17 12.12
C ASP A 23 -15.53 5.12 11.64
N LEU A 24 -15.85 5.88 10.60
CA LEU A 24 -17.17 5.87 9.98
C LEU A 24 -17.51 4.49 9.39
N LEU A 25 -16.56 3.82 8.75
CA LEU A 25 -16.73 2.47 8.22
C LEU A 25 -17.03 1.47 9.35
N VAL A 26 -16.25 1.53 10.43
CA VAL A 26 -16.48 0.67 11.61
C VAL A 26 -17.86 0.92 12.21
N ALA A 27 -18.24 2.18 12.37
CA ALA A 27 -19.57 2.52 12.88
C ALA A 27 -20.71 2.00 11.98
N LEU A 28 -20.55 2.12 10.65
CA LEU A 28 -21.49 1.57 9.67
C LEU A 28 -21.61 0.04 9.76
N GLY A 29 -20.49 -0.64 9.96
CA GLY A 29 -20.47 -2.10 10.13
C GLY A 29 -21.15 -2.57 11.42
N GLN A 30 -20.88 -1.88 12.52
CA GLN A 30 -21.44 -2.23 13.82
C GLN A 30 -22.95 -1.93 13.93
N ASP A 31 -23.37 -0.75 13.54
CA ASP A 31 -24.78 -0.34 13.48
C ASP A 31 -25.01 0.75 12.45
N GLN A 32 -25.38 0.36 11.24
CA GLN A 32 -25.69 1.27 10.15
C GLN A 32 -26.70 2.36 10.54
N LYS A 33 -27.69 2.04 11.40
CA LYS A 33 -28.74 2.97 11.79
C LYS A 33 -28.25 4.07 12.74
N SER A 34 -27.13 3.83 13.42
CA SER A 34 -26.51 4.80 14.33
C SER A 34 -25.78 5.93 13.57
N VAL A 35 -25.56 5.79 12.26
CA VAL A 35 -24.82 6.75 11.44
C VAL A 35 -25.79 7.68 10.69
N PRO A 36 -25.96 8.95 11.14
CA PRO A 36 -26.84 9.91 10.46
C PRO A 36 -26.35 10.20 9.03
N GLY A 37 -27.25 10.22 8.06
CA GLY A 37 -26.94 10.51 6.67
C GLY A 37 -26.38 9.34 5.87
N SER A 38 -26.32 8.14 6.44
CA SER A 38 -25.86 6.92 5.76
C SER A 38 -26.67 6.57 4.51
N GLU A 39 -27.93 6.99 4.42
CA GLU A 39 -28.79 6.80 3.25
C GLU A 39 -28.21 7.53 2.01
N GLY A 40 -27.45 8.60 2.20
CA GLY A 40 -26.75 9.34 1.15
C GLY A 40 -25.66 8.54 0.42
N LEU A 41 -25.21 7.43 1.02
CA LEU A 41 -24.22 6.51 0.42
C LEU A 41 -24.83 5.63 -0.69
N GLY A 42 -26.15 5.62 -0.83
CA GLY A 42 -26.89 5.02 -1.92
C GLY A 42 -26.56 3.53 -2.15
N ARG A 43 -26.34 3.14 -3.41
CA ARG A 43 -26.10 1.73 -3.78
C ARG A 43 -24.81 1.15 -3.20
N GLY A 44 -23.87 1.98 -2.78
CA GLY A 44 -22.60 1.55 -2.18
C GLY A 44 -22.73 1.15 -0.71
N LEU A 45 -23.79 1.56 -0.03
CA LEU A 45 -23.97 1.35 1.40
C LEU A 45 -23.85 -0.12 1.85
N PRO A 46 -24.47 -1.12 1.20
CA PRO A 46 -24.32 -2.52 1.64
C PRO A 46 -22.89 -3.05 1.55
N ALA A 47 -22.09 -2.55 0.57
CA ALA A 47 -20.70 -2.94 0.45
C ALA A 47 -19.84 -2.27 1.52
N LEU A 48 -20.11 -1.01 1.86
CA LEU A 48 -19.44 -0.29 2.94
C LEU A 48 -19.76 -0.91 4.31
N VAL A 49 -21.02 -1.27 4.56
CA VAL A 49 -21.42 -1.96 5.80
C VAL A 49 -20.67 -3.29 5.95
N ARG A 50 -20.64 -4.14 4.91
CA ARG A 50 -19.89 -5.41 4.98
C ARG A 50 -18.41 -5.18 5.23
N PHE A 51 -17.80 -4.22 4.56
CA PHE A 51 -16.39 -3.92 4.77
C PHE A 51 -16.13 -3.34 6.16
N GLY A 52 -17.04 -2.49 6.66
CA GLY A 52 -16.97 -1.96 8.01
C GLY A 52 -17.13 -3.04 9.10
N ASP A 53 -17.98 -4.02 8.89
CA ASP A 53 -18.13 -5.18 9.77
C ASP A 53 -16.84 -6.03 9.82
N MET A 54 -16.22 -6.31 8.67
CA MET A 54 -14.92 -6.97 8.60
C MET A 54 -13.85 -6.15 9.35
N LEU A 55 -13.80 -4.85 9.13
CA LEU A 55 -12.83 -3.94 9.78
C LEU A 55 -13.02 -3.93 11.31
N ALA A 56 -14.26 -3.90 11.79
CA ALA A 56 -14.58 -3.99 13.21
C ALA A 56 -14.15 -5.35 13.80
N GLY A 57 -14.35 -6.44 13.07
CA GLY A 57 -13.92 -7.77 13.45
C GLY A 57 -12.40 -7.88 13.61
N TRP A 58 -11.64 -7.32 12.66
CA TRP A 58 -10.17 -7.29 12.75
C TRP A 58 -9.70 -6.41 13.91
N GLN A 59 -10.29 -5.24 14.09
CA GLN A 59 -9.96 -4.36 15.22
C GLN A 59 -10.19 -5.02 16.58
N ALA A 60 -11.26 -5.79 16.74
CA ALA A 60 -11.53 -6.52 17.96
C ALA A 60 -10.45 -7.57 18.28
N GLN A 61 -9.77 -8.10 17.26
CA GLN A 61 -8.77 -9.15 17.39
C GLN A 61 -7.32 -8.63 17.45
N ILE A 62 -7.09 -7.32 17.31
CA ILE A 62 -5.72 -6.72 17.26
C ILE A 62 -4.87 -7.12 18.47
N ASN A 63 -5.45 -7.22 19.67
CA ASN A 63 -4.73 -7.55 20.89
C ASN A 63 -4.70 -9.05 21.20
N GLU A 64 -5.41 -9.87 20.43
CA GLU A 64 -5.53 -11.31 20.63
C GLU A 64 -4.69 -12.11 19.64
N LEU A 65 -4.57 -11.60 18.42
CA LEU A 65 -3.84 -12.26 17.35
C LEU A 65 -2.41 -11.70 17.22
N SER A 66 -1.49 -12.58 16.83
CA SER A 66 -0.17 -12.15 16.34
C SER A 66 -0.31 -11.39 15.02
N PRO A 67 0.71 -10.62 14.59
CA PRO A 67 0.73 -9.96 13.28
C PRO A 67 0.44 -10.93 12.12
N LEU A 68 1.00 -12.14 12.18
CA LEU A 68 0.73 -13.21 11.23
C LEU A 68 -0.73 -13.65 11.25
N GLY A 69 -1.29 -13.89 12.45
CA GLY A 69 -2.68 -14.32 12.59
C GLY A 69 -3.67 -13.28 12.07
N LEU A 70 -3.41 -11.98 12.36
CA LEU A 70 -4.22 -10.89 11.85
C LEU A 70 -4.12 -10.77 10.33
N MET A 71 -2.92 -10.90 9.77
CA MET A 71 -2.70 -10.88 8.33
C MET A 71 -3.43 -12.04 7.64
N ASP A 72 -3.38 -13.26 8.20
CA ASP A 72 -4.09 -14.41 7.67
C ASP A 72 -5.61 -14.22 7.68
N CYS A 73 -6.18 -13.63 8.75
CA CYS A 73 -7.58 -13.25 8.78
C CYS A 73 -7.93 -12.28 7.64
N ILE A 74 -7.17 -11.21 7.47
CA ILE A 74 -7.41 -10.21 6.42
C ILE A 74 -7.36 -10.84 5.03
N LEU A 75 -6.34 -11.64 4.74
CA LEU A 75 -6.16 -12.30 3.44
C LEU A 75 -7.31 -13.26 3.12
N ASN A 76 -7.77 -14.03 4.12
CA ASN A 76 -8.87 -14.98 3.98
C ASN A 76 -10.22 -14.27 3.83
N ASP A 77 -10.54 -13.31 4.71
CA ASP A 77 -11.82 -12.62 4.70
C ASP A 77 -12.05 -11.78 3.44
N THR A 78 -10.95 -11.27 2.85
CA THR A 78 -10.99 -10.50 1.60
C THR A 78 -10.90 -11.36 0.35
N ASP A 79 -10.63 -12.66 0.49
CA ASP A 79 -10.30 -13.56 -0.63
C ASP A 79 -9.20 -12.96 -1.53
N TYR A 80 -8.14 -12.40 -0.88
CA TYR A 80 -7.16 -11.57 -1.57
C TYR A 80 -6.34 -12.36 -2.59
N HIS A 81 -6.11 -13.64 -2.34
CA HIS A 81 -5.44 -14.52 -3.31
C HIS A 81 -6.23 -14.62 -4.62
N ALA A 82 -7.53 -14.91 -4.54
CA ALA A 82 -8.38 -14.98 -5.72
C ALA A 82 -8.50 -13.63 -6.45
N TYR A 83 -8.36 -12.51 -5.72
CA TYR A 83 -8.32 -11.17 -6.33
C TYR A 83 -7.04 -10.95 -7.16
N LEU A 84 -5.89 -11.50 -6.72
CA LEU A 84 -4.60 -11.36 -7.41
C LEU A 84 -4.41 -12.41 -8.52
N ASP A 85 -5.03 -13.57 -8.38
CA ASP A 85 -4.92 -14.71 -9.32
C ASP A 85 -5.75 -14.43 -10.58
N ASP A 86 -5.13 -13.71 -11.51
CA ASP A 86 -5.66 -13.43 -12.85
C ASP A 86 -5.07 -14.37 -13.92
N GLY A 87 -4.30 -15.38 -13.49
CA GLY A 87 -3.60 -16.33 -14.35
C GLY A 87 -2.35 -15.78 -15.03
N SER A 88 -1.88 -14.57 -14.65
CA SER A 88 -0.67 -13.94 -15.17
C SER A 88 0.53 -14.22 -14.26
N GLU A 89 1.76 -14.14 -14.82
CA GLU A 89 3.00 -14.15 -14.03
C GLU A 89 3.04 -12.98 -13.05
N GLU A 90 2.53 -11.82 -13.45
CA GLU A 90 2.47 -10.62 -12.63
C GLU A 90 1.53 -10.78 -11.41
N GLY A 91 0.42 -11.51 -11.55
CA GLY A 91 -0.45 -11.89 -10.44
C GLY A 91 0.26 -12.80 -9.44
N GLN A 92 1.02 -13.78 -9.95
CA GLN A 92 1.82 -14.67 -9.11
C GLN A 92 2.92 -13.92 -8.37
N GLU A 93 3.67 -13.02 -9.02
CA GLU A 93 4.70 -12.19 -8.38
C GLU A 93 4.11 -11.33 -7.25
N ARG A 94 2.92 -10.75 -7.46
CA ARG A 94 2.22 -9.99 -6.41
C ARG A 94 1.86 -10.88 -5.21
N TRP A 95 1.41 -12.11 -5.46
CA TRP A 95 1.14 -13.06 -4.39
C TRP A 95 2.41 -13.46 -3.63
N ASP A 96 3.52 -13.69 -4.32
CA ASP A 96 4.80 -14.02 -3.71
C ASP A 96 5.30 -12.88 -2.80
N ASN A 97 5.11 -11.62 -3.19
CA ASN A 97 5.40 -10.46 -2.34
C ASN A 97 4.53 -10.45 -1.06
N ILE A 98 3.26 -10.84 -1.16
CA ILE A 98 2.40 -10.99 0.03
C ILE A 98 2.92 -12.11 0.94
N MET A 99 3.37 -13.23 0.37
CA MET A 99 3.95 -14.33 1.14
C MET A 99 5.27 -13.95 1.83
N GLU A 100 6.07 -13.08 1.22
CA GLU A 100 7.27 -12.50 1.85
C GLU A 100 6.88 -11.66 3.08
N LEU A 101 5.92 -10.73 2.92
CA LEU A 101 5.42 -9.91 4.03
C LEU A 101 4.82 -10.79 5.14
N ARG A 102 4.15 -11.88 4.78
CA ARG A 102 3.60 -12.86 5.72
C ARG A 102 4.70 -13.59 6.51
N ARG A 103 5.84 -13.91 5.88
CA ARG A 103 7.02 -14.49 6.57
C ARG A 103 7.59 -13.49 7.58
N LEU A 104 7.75 -12.23 7.15
CA LEU A 104 8.20 -11.17 8.06
C LEU A 104 7.24 -11.01 9.26
N ALA A 105 5.92 -11.02 9.04
CA ALA A 105 4.93 -10.94 10.12
C ALA A 105 5.08 -12.08 11.16
N ALA A 106 5.50 -13.27 10.72
CA ALA A 106 5.74 -14.41 11.61
C ALA A 106 6.91 -14.17 12.60
N GLU A 107 7.93 -13.40 12.19
CA GLU A 107 9.09 -13.07 13.04
C GLU A 107 8.71 -12.14 14.19
N PHE A 108 7.60 -11.43 14.08
CA PHE A 108 7.09 -10.48 15.07
C PHE A 108 5.96 -11.04 15.96
N ALA A 109 5.81 -12.36 16.01
CA ALA A 109 4.72 -13.00 16.76
C ALA A 109 4.70 -12.61 18.26
N GLU A 110 5.87 -12.44 18.87
CA GLU A 110 6.01 -12.06 20.29
C GLU A 110 6.09 -10.53 20.49
N GLN A 111 6.64 -9.79 19.52
CA GLN A 111 6.81 -8.33 19.58
C GLN A 111 5.51 -7.57 19.32
N GLY A 112 4.57 -8.20 18.64
CA GLY A 112 3.24 -7.65 18.37
C GLY A 112 3.14 -6.74 17.15
N LEU A 113 1.91 -6.29 16.89
CA LEU A 113 1.57 -5.56 15.66
C LEU A 113 2.33 -4.23 15.52
N ASN A 114 2.51 -3.47 16.60
CA ASN A 114 3.19 -2.16 16.50
C ASN A 114 4.65 -2.32 16.06
N ALA A 115 5.38 -3.28 16.63
CA ALA A 115 6.76 -3.54 16.25
C ALA A 115 6.86 -4.01 14.78
N PHE A 116 5.92 -4.85 14.33
CA PHE A 116 5.82 -5.25 12.93
C PHE A 116 5.59 -4.06 12.00
N LEU A 117 4.64 -3.16 12.32
CA LEU A 117 4.35 -1.98 11.51
C LEU A 117 5.51 -0.98 11.50
N GLU A 118 6.22 -0.80 12.61
CA GLU A 118 7.44 0.00 12.65
C GLU A 118 8.52 -0.58 11.74
N GLN A 119 8.73 -1.89 11.78
CA GLN A 119 9.68 -2.56 10.89
C GLN A 119 9.32 -2.40 9.42
N VAL A 120 8.06 -2.63 9.05
CA VAL A 120 7.59 -2.45 7.66
C VAL A 120 7.77 -1.01 7.18
N ALA A 121 7.54 -0.03 8.06
CA ALA A 121 7.77 1.38 7.73
C ALA A 121 9.26 1.71 7.52
N LEU A 122 10.17 1.03 8.23
CA LEU A 122 11.62 1.19 8.07
C LEU A 122 12.16 0.48 6.83
N VAL A 123 11.63 -0.70 6.47
CA VAL A 123 12.04 -1.50 5.30
C VAL A 123 11.71 -0.80 3.98
N SER A 124 10.81 0.18 3.99
CA SER A 124 10.36 0.86 2.76
C SER A 124 11.47 1.55 1.95
N ASP A 125 12.64 1.89 2.54
CA ASP A 125 13.64 2.68 1.81
C ASP A 125 15.13 2.33 2.05
N GLN A 126 15.52 1.49 2.99
CA GLN A 126 16.93 1.34 3.33
C GLN A 126 17.51 -0.08 3.36
N ASP A 127 16.74 -1.12 3.52
CA ASP A 127 17.26 -2.45 3.89
C ASP A 127 17.66 -3.38 2.74
N THR A 128 17.59 -2.94 1.49
CA THR A 128 18.16 -3.70 0.36
C THR A 128 19.65 -3.43 0.12
N LEU A 129 20.26 -2.55 0.92
CA LEU A 129 21.68 -2.24 0.79
C LEU A 129 22.52 -3.02 1.80
N ASP A 130 22.80 -4.29 1.51
CA ASP A 130 23.86 -5.01 2.19
C ASP A 130 25.22 -4.36 1.86
N SER A 131 25.65 -3.44 2.74
CA SER A 131 26.91 -2.71 2.61
C SER A 131 28.15 -3.57 2.84
N SER A 132 27.99 -4.85 3.11
CA SER A 132 29.08 -5.80 3.39
C SER A 132 29.65 -6.49 2.14
N GLY A 133 29.01 -6.36 0.98
CA GLY A 133 29.40 -7.06 -0.23
C GLY A 133 30.19 -6.16 -1.22
N ASN A 134 31.24 -6.71 -1.84
CA ASN A 134 31.91 -6.10 -3.00
C ASN A 134 31.06 -6.34 -4.26
N ALA A 135 29.82 -5.81 -4.27
CA ALA A 135 28.82 -6.00 -5.30
C ALA A 135 28.25 -4.66 -5.76
N ALA A 136 27.86 -4.58 -7.04
CA ALA A 136 27.13 -3.42 -7.56
C ALA A 136 25.67 -3.48 -7.06
N THR A 137 25.18 -2.35 -6.56
CA THR A 137 23.79 -2.21 -6.16
C THR A 137 22.94 -1.78 -7.35
N LEU A 138 21.87 -2.51 -7.64
CA LEU A 138 20.89 -2.18 -8.67
C LEU A 138 19.63 -1.64 -7.99
N LEU A 139 19.22 -0.43 -8.39
CA LEU A 139 18.08 0.27 -7.82
C LEU A 139 17.24 0.92 -8.91
N THR A 140 15.96 1.10 -8.66
CA THR A 140 15.17 2.07 -9.42
C THR A 140 15.51 3.50 -8.98
N LEU A 141 15.26 4.48 -9.84
CA LEU A 141 15.48 5.90 -9.49
C LEU A 141 14.61 6.34 -8.30
N HIS A 142 13.42 5.77 -8.14
CA HIS A 142 12.55 6.04 -6.99
C HIS A 142 13.14 5.48 -5.68
N ALA A 143 13.65 4.27 -5.70
CA ALA A 143 14.29 3.64 -4.54
C ALA A 143 15.62 4.31 -4.14
N ALA A 144 16.28 5.01 -5.08
CA ALA A 144 17.51 5.75 -4.82
C ALA A 144 17.29 7.09 -4.08
N LYS A 145 16.04 7.53 -3.87
CA LYS A 145 15.74 8.78 -3.17
C LYS A 145 16.21 8.71 -1.71
N GLY A 146 17.03 9.68 -1.30
CA GLY A 146 17.58 9.73 0.06
C GLY A 146 18.89 8.98 0.26
N LEU A 147 19.29 8.11 -0.67
CA LEU A 147 20.54 7.38 -0.63
C LEU A 147 21.67 8.18 -1.33
N GLU A 148 22.93 7.86 -1.02
CA GLU A 148 24.11 8.49 -1.65
C GLU A 148 25.17 7.43 -1.92
N PHE A 149 25.81 7.52 -3.10
CA PHE A 149 26.79 6.54 -3.57
C PHE A 149 28.04 7.25 -4.09
N PRO A 150 29.24 6.67 -3.91
CA PRO A 150 30.48 7.23 -4.49
C PRO A 150 30.44 7.30 -6.01
N VAL A 151 29.79 6.36 -6.68
CA VAL A 151 29.66 6.28 -8.14
C VAL A 151 28.26 5.81 -8.49
N VAL A 152 27.60 6.49 -9.43
CA VAL A 152 26.27 6.17 -9.92
C VAL A 152 26.29 6.02 -11.43
N PHE A 153 25.75 4.90 -11.92
CA PHE A 153 25.49 4.67 -13.34
C PHE A 153 23.99 4.71 -13.58
N VAL A 154 23.51 5.72 -14.28
CA VAL A 154 22.10 5.80 -14.70
C VAL A 154 21.98 5.12 -16.04
N VAL A 155 21.33 3.96 -16.06
CA VAL A 155 21.12 3.17 -17.30
C VAL A 155 19.72 3.42 -17.85
N GLY A 156 19.52 3.10 -19.15
CA GLY A 156 18.20 3.25 -19.78
C GLY A 156 17.81 4.70 -20.11
N LEU A 157 18.77 5.62 -20.22
CA LEU A 157 18.55 6.99 -20.70
C LEU A 157 18.29 6.99 -22.21
N ALA A 158 17.11 6.51 -22.59
CA ALA A 158 16.65 6.48 -23.97
C ALA A 158 15.15 6.77 -24.03
N GLU A 159 14.72 7.41 -25.10
CA GLU A 159 13.28 7.66 -25.34
C GLU A 159 12.47 6.37 -25.25
N GLY A 160 11.40 6.41 -24.47
CA GLY A 160 10.55 5.25 -24.20
C GLY A 160 10.88 4.51 -22.92
N THR A 161 12.08 4.68 -22.36
CA THR A 161 12.48 4.12 -21.05
C THR A 161 12.58 5.22 -20.00
N LEU A 162 13.43 6.21 -20.21
CA LEU A 162 13.51 7.42 -19.39
C LEU A 162 13.84 8.61 -20.32
N PRO A 163 12.87 9.46 -20.67
CA PRO A 163 11.46 9.47 -20.21
C PRO A 163 10.66 8.30 -20.78
N HIS A 164 9.70 7.81 -19.98
CA HIS A 164 8.82 6.71 -20.36
C HIS A 164 7.87 7.14 -21.49
N SER A 165 7.58 6.23 -22.43
CA SER A 165 6.75 6.54 -23.61
C SER A 165 5.35 7.09 -23.26
N ARG A 166 4.77 6.67 -22.15
CA ARG A 166 3.46 7.17 -21.68
C ARG A 166 3.47 8.64 -21.26
N SER A 167 4.65 9.19 -20.97
CA SER A 167 4.81 10.58 -20.52
C SER A 167 4.94 11.58 -21.68
N PHE A 168 5.06 11.13 -22.94
CA PHE A 168 5.34 12.02 -24.07
C PHE A 168 4.21 13.00 -24.39
N GLU A 169 2.97 12.59 -24.15
CA GLU A 169 1.79 13.43 -24.44
C GLU A 169 1.32 14.24 -23.23
N ASP A 170 1.92 14.03 -22.05
CA ASP A 170 1.55 14.70 -20.79
C ASP A 170 2.71 15.55 -20.27
N PRO A 171 2.59 16.91 -20.30
CA PRO A 171 3.65 17.79 -19.80
C PRO A 171 3.95 17.65 -18.32
N GLU A 172 2.96 17.27 -17.47
CA GLU A 172 3.16 17.06 -16.04
C GLU A 172 3.92 15.75 -15.79
N ALA A 173 3.52 14.67 -16.47
CA ALA A 173 4.24 13.40 -16.44
C ALA A 173 5.68 13.56 -16.95
N MET A 174 5.92 14.33 -18.02
CA MET A 174 7.25 14.63 -18.54
C MET A 174 8.07 15.47 -17.53
N ALA A 175 7.45 16.36 -16.78
CA ALA A 175 8.14 17.10 -15.73
C ALA A 175 8.56 16.20 -14.58
N GLU A 176 7.76 15.17 -14.24
CA GLU A 176 8.10 14.17 -13.23
C GLU A 176 9.25 13.26 -13.67
N GLU A 177 9.26 12.80 -14.92
CA GLU A 177 10.39 12.06 -15.49
C GLU A 177 11.72 12.84 -15.37
N ARG A 178 11.69 14.16 -15.61
CA ARG A 178 12.87 15.02 -15.41
C ARG A 178 13.29 15.13 -13.95
N ARG A 179 12.33 15.22 -13.03
CA ARG A 179 12.62 15.23 -11.58
C ARG A 179 13.24 13.91 -11.15
N LEU A 180 12.72 12.81 -11.66
CA LEU A 180 13.22 11.47 -11.38
C LEU A 180 14.68 11.32 -11.87
N LEU A 181 14.99 11.78 -13.07
CA LEU A 181 16.38 11.81 -13.58
C LEU A 181 17.28 12.70 -12.69
N TYR A 182 16.79 13.87 -12.28
CA TYR A 182 17.54 14.76 -11.38
C TYR A 182 17.85 14.08 -10.04
N VAL A 183 16.87 13.36 -9.46
CA VAL A 183 17.10 12.55 -8.25
C VAL A 183 18.24 11.56 -8.48
N GLY A 184 18.23 10.79 -9.59
CA GLY A 184 19.30 9.84 -9.90
C GLY A 184 20.68 10.47 -10.00
N ILE A 185 20.80 11.59 -10.72
CA ILE A 185 22.09 12.31 -10.90
C ILE A 185 22.62 12.84 -9.56
N THR A 186 21.74 13.33 -8.71
CA THR A 186 22.12 13.88 -7.39
C THR A 186 22.45 12.83 -6.33
N ARG A 187 22.39 11.55 -6.66
CA ARG A 187 22.81 10.46 -5.74
C ARG A 187 24.32 10.24 -5.72
N ALA A 188 25.05 10.73 -6.71
CA ALA A 188 26.50 10.65 -6.72
C ALA A 188 27.10 11.69 -5.78
N LYS A 189 28.10 11.27 -4.98
CA LYS A 189 28.94 12.14 -4.12
C LYS A 189 30.12 12.72 -4.86
#